data_e76c2ff2713ce1db9d20cdb82938aa37
#
_entry.id   e76c2ff2713ce1db9d20cdb82938aa37
#
_cell.length_a   1.000
_cell.length_b   1.000
_cell.length_c   1.000
_cell.angle_alpha   90.00
_cell.angle_beta   90.00
_cell.angle_gamma   90.00
#
_symmetry.space_group_name_H-M   'P 1'
#
loop_
_entity.id
_entity.type
_entity.pdbx_description
1 polymer ?
#
loop_
_entity_poly.entity_id
_entity_poly.type
_entity_poly.pdbx_seq_one_letter_code
_entity_poly.pdbx_strand_id
1 'polypeptide(L)'
;MRFKLNLLILFLLPFSLFAQEEEIDPQEYIKTITFKGDTPESQLPILRLGQQLTFEFDVLNGDEADFYYEIRHYNFDWTPSILVESEYLNGFNEQRIRYYENSFNTFKMYSHYQLTIPNRQTRGLKLSGNYMITIYNDDDEIEFTRKFMIFEDLTNVGVAIRRSRDVTFVNEKQSIDIAINSSTIRFNNPKETIKTAIVKNNNLKTAITDLKPQYILGNELQYRYVKESSFFGGNEFFFFENKELRAANNAIQYIDLDDIYSHYLFTNISRADLPYTYNHDINGNF
;
A
#
# COMPACT_ATOMS: atom_id res chain seq x y z
N MET A 1 -66.11 13.72 -14.69
CA MET A 1 -64.69 14.03 -14.87
C MET A 1 -63.88 12.96 -14.11
N ARG A 2 -63.34 11.95 -14.81
CA ARG A 2 -62.62 10.83 -14.19
C ARG A 2 -61.11 11.12 -14.26
N PHE A 3 -60.49 11.40 -13.09
CA PHE A 3 -59.05 11.48 -12.98
C PHE A 3 -58.43 10.09 -13.09
N LYS A 4 -57.62 9.83 -14.13
CA LYS A 4 -56.77 8.66 -14.22
C LYS A 4 -55.47 8.95 -13.43
N LEU A 5 -55.33 8.30 -12.30
CA LEU A 5 -54.08 8.31 -11.52
C LEU A 5 -53.07 7.35 -12.21
N ASN A 6 -52.11 7.91 -12.94
CA ASN A 6 -50.99 7.13 -13.46
C ASN A 6 -49.99 6.85 -12.31
N LEU A 7 -50.02 5.62 -11.83
CA LEU A 7 -49.02 5.12 -10.85
C LEU A 7 -47.70 4.88 -11.59
N LEU A 8 -46.78 5.82 -11.48
CA LEU A 8 -45.40 5.67 -11.96
C LEU A 8 -44.65 4.77 -10.98
N ILE A 9 -44.55 3.47 -11.25
CA ILE A 9 -43.70 2.55 -10.48
C ILE A 9 -42.25 2.82 -10.88
N LEU A 10 -41.55 3.57 -10.07
CA LEU A 10 -40.09 3.76 -10.17
C LEU A 10 -39.42 2.46 -9.74
N PHE A 11 -38.95 1.68 -10.70
CA PHE A 11 -38.16 0.46 -10.44
C PHE A 11 -36.79 0.87 -9.93
N LEU A 12 -36.63 0.95 -8.62
CA LEU A 12 -35.33 1.05 -7.96
C LEU A 12 -34.63 -0.32 -8.11
N LEU A 13 -33.90 -0.49 -9.20
CA LEU A 13 -32.92 -1.56 -9.30
C LEU A 13 -31.83 -1.28 -8.25
N PRO A 14 -31.53 -2.22 -7.33
CA PRO A 14 -30.36 -2.10 -6.51
C PRO A 14 -29.14 -2.24 -7.44
N PHE A 15 -28.53 -1.13 -7.79
CA PHE A 15 -27.19 -1.13 -8.29
C PHE A 15 -26.32 -1.60 -7.12
N SER A 16 -25.94 -2.86 -7.12
CA SER A 16 -24.84 -3.35 -6.31
C SER A 16 -23.59 -2.65 -6.85
N LEU A 17 -23.30 -1.47 -6.32
CA LEU A 17 -22.00 -0.83 -6.48
C LEU A 17 -21.03 -1.77 -5.74
N PHE A 18 -20.30 -2.57 -6.49
CA PHE A 18 -19.09 -3.21 -5.97
C PHE A 18 -18.12 -2.07 -5.69
N ALA A 19 -18.17 -1.54 -4.48
CA ALA A 19 -17.22 -0.54 -4.05
C ALA A 19 -15.87 -1.23 -3.89
N GLN A 20 -14.83 -0.58 -4.39
CA GLN A 20 -13.46 -0.94 -4.08
C GLN A 20 -13.31 -0.91 -2.56
N GLU A 21 -12.79 -2.00 -1.99
CA GLU A 21 -12.59 -2.05 -0.55
C GLU A 21 -11.34 -1.23 -0.17
N GLU A 22 -11.53 -0.30 0.77
CA GLU A 22 -10.46 0.57 1.27
C GLU A 22 -9.86 -0.01 2.55
N GLU A 23 -8.63 0.40 2.85
CA GLU A 23 -8.00 0.06 4.11
C GLU A 23 -8.69 0.77 5.27
N ILE A 24 -8.87 0.05 6.37
CA ILE A 24 -9.30 0.61 7.65
C ILE A 24 -8.06 1.06 8.40
N ASP A 25 -8.04 2.33 8.80
CA ASP A 25 -6.94 2.89 9.57
C ASP A 25 -6.92 2.30 11.00
N PRO A 26 -5.73 2.13 11.61
CA PRO A 26 -5.59 1.56 12.94
C PRO A 26 -6.10 2.51 14.02
N GLN A 27 -6.49 1.94 15.16
CA GLN A 27 -6.75 2.68 16.37
C GLN A 27 -5.51 3.46 16.84
N GLU A 28 -5.71 4.52 17.63
CA GLU A 28 -4.61 5.41 18.06
C GLU A 28 -3.47 4.69 18.79
N TYR A 29 -3.77 3.62 19.49
CA TYR A 29 -2.77 2.84 20.24
C TYR A 29 -2.00 1.83 19.38
N ILE A 30 -2.36 1.62 18.12
CA ILE A 30 -1.64 0.74 17.20
C ILE A 30 -0.76 1.58 16.28
N LYS A 31 0.52 1.29 16.27
CA LYS A 31 1.54 2.03 15.51
C LYS A 31 2.50 1.09 14.79
N THR A 32 3.40 1.67 14.03
CA THR A 32 4.54 1.00 13.38
C THR A 32 4.12 -0.21 12.54
N ILE A 33 2.98 -0.11 11.85
CA ILE A 33 2.51 -1.21 11.01
C ILE A 33 3.45 -1.33 9.81
N THR A 34 4.13 -2.46 9.70
CA THR A 34 5.09 -2.71 8.63
C THR A 34 4.90 -4.09 8.01
N PHE A 35 5.15 -4.16 6.71
CA PHE A 35 5.37 -5.42 6.02
C PHE A 35 6.85 -5.55 5.71
N LYS A 36 7.39 -6.74 5.91
CA LYS A 36 8.75 -7.08 5.50
C LYS A 36 8.67 -8.27 4.55
N GLY A 37 9.23 -8.09 3.37
CA GLY A 37 9.52 -9.18 2.44
C GLY A 37 11.02 -9.46 2.44
N ASP A 38 11.51 -10.02 1.35
CA ASP A 38 12.93 -10.34 1.17
C ASP A 38 13.82 -9.09 1.01
N THR A 39 13.22 -7.92 0.76
CA THR A 39 13.93 -6.63 0.67
C THR A 39 13.45 -5.68 1.76
N PRO A 40 14.34 -5.20 2.64
CA PRO A 40 13.97 -4.33 3.76
C PRO A 40 13.38 -2.97 3.35
N GLU A 41 13.55 -2.59 2.09
CA GLU A 41 13.29 -1.23 1.59
C GLU A 41 11.88 -1.06 1.00
N SER A 42 11.12 -2.12 0.82
CA SER A 42 9.77 -2.03 0.26
C SER A 42 8.75 -1.69 1.33
N GLN A 43 8.24 -0.46 1.30
CA GLN A 43 7.12 -0.03 2.15
C GLN A 43 5.77 -0.46 1.58
N LEU A 44 5.70 -0.78 0.28
CA LEU A 44 4.55 -1.40 -0.34
C LEU A 44 4.79 -2.90 -0.41
N PRO A 45 3.99 -3.71 0.27
CA PRO A 45 4.19 -5.15 0.30
C PRO A 45 3.80 -5.77 -1.04
N ILE A 46 4.80 -5.96 -1.87
CA ILE A 46 4.70 -6.70 -3.13
C ILE A 46 5.68 -7.86 -3.04
N LEU A 47 5.15 -9.08 -2.97
CA LEU A 47 5.91 -10.28 -2.73
C LEU A 47 5.75 -11.25 -3.90
N ARG A 48 6.80 -12.01 -4.19
CA ARG A 48 6.69 -13.11 -5.13
C ARG A 48 5.95 -14.29 -4.50
N LEU A 49 5.15 -14.99 -5.29
CA LEU A 49 4.47 -16.20 -4.83
C LEU A 49 5.47 -17.20 -4.24
N GLY A 50 5.21 -17.63 -3.02
CA GLY A 50 6.08 -18.52 -2.24
C GLY A 50 7.13 -17.82 -1.38
N GLN A 51 7.29 -16.50 -1.46
CA GLN A 51 8.11 -15.75 -0.52
C GLN A 51 7.47 -15.65 0.86
N GLN A 52 8.31 -15.45 1.87
CA GLN A 52 7.86 -15.21 3.23
C GLN A 52 7.33 -13.78 3.38
N LEU A 53 6.16 -13.66 3.99
CA LEU A 53 5.59 -12.39 4.45
C LEU A 53 5.82 -12.27 5.95
N THR A 54 6.40 -11.16 6.40
CA THR A 54 6.44 -10.78 7.81
C THR A 54 5.67 -9.49 7.99
N PHE A 55 4.67 -9.51 8.85
CA PHE A 55 3.80 -8.41 9.18
C PHE A 55 3.96 -8.06 10.66
N GLU A 56 4.19 -6.80 10.97
CA GLU A 56 4.50 -6.35 12.32
C GLU A 56 3.72 -5.10 12.69
N PHE A 57 3.41 -4.94 13.97
CA PHE A 57 2.83 -3.71 14.52
C PHE A 57 3.10 -3.62 16.02
N ASP A 58 3.06 -2.38 16.53
CA ASP A 58 3.23 -2.07 17.95
C ASP A 58 1.91 -1.63 18.57
N VAL A 59 1.65 -2.11 19.80
CA VAL A 59 0.48 -1.77 20.61
C VAL A 59 0.93 -0.96 21.82
N LEU A 60 0.53 0.30 21.90
CA LEU A 60 1.06 1.30 22.83
C LEU A 60 0.25 1.46 24.13
N ASN A 61 -0.74 0.66 24.40
CA ASN A 61 -1.56 0.72 25.61
C ASN A 61 -0.89 0.05 26.82
N GLY A 62 0.19 -0.71 26.61
CA GLY A 62 0.92 -1.42 27.66
C GLY A 62 0.26 -2.71 28.13
N ASP A 63 -0.87 -3.08 27.55
CA ASP A 63 -1.59 -4.32 27.85
C ASP A 63 -1.32 -5.36 26.75
N GLU A 64 -1.16 -6.61 27.17
CA GLU A 64 -1.15 -7.74 26.25
C GLU A 64 -2.58 -8.02 25.80
N ALA A 65 -2.80 -8.08 24.50
CA ALA A 65 -4.10 -8.39 23.91
C ALA A 65 -3.97 -9.51 22.88
N ASP A 66 -5.04 -10.23 22.69
CA ASP A 66 -5.12 -11.26 21.66
C ASP A 66 -5.56 -10.63 20.34
N PHE A 67 -4.73 -10.79 19.32
CA PHE A 67 -5.06 -10.37 17.96
C PHE A 67 -5.16 -11.57 17.05
N TYR A 68 -6.12 -11.50 16.13
CA TYR A 68 -6.39 -12.50 15.11
C TYR A 68 -6.24 -11.89 13.75
N TYR A 69 -5.88 -12.68 12.74
CA TYR A 69 -5.77 -12.22 11.38
C TYR A 69 -6.61 -13.05 10.43
N GLU A 70 -7.15 -12.38 9.43
CA GLU A 70 -7.79 -12.99 8.27
C GLU A 70 -7.12 -12.47 7.00
N ILE A 71 -6.94 -13.35 6.01
CA ILE A 71 -6.41 -12.99 4.70
C ILE A 71 -7.46 -13.30 3.66
N ARG A 72 -7.81 -12.28 2.84
CA ARG A 72 -8.74 -12.42 1.72
C ARG A 72 -8.08 -12.06 0.41
N HIS A 73 -8.50 -12.76 -0.66
CA HIS A 73 -8.05 -12.50 -2.02
C HIS A 73 -8.98 -11.53 -2.73
N TYR A 74 -8.40 -10.60 -3.51
CA TYR A 74 -9.10 -9.56 -4.24
C TYR A 74 -8.73 -9.57 -5.72
N ASN A 75 -9.63 -9.04 -6.54
CA ASN A 75 -9.39 -8.78 -7.95
C ASN A 75 -8.43 -7.59 -8.13
N PHE A 76 -7.99 -7.35 -9.38
CA PHE A 76 -7.09 -6.23 -9.72
C PHE A 76 -7.62 -4.87 -9.26
N ASP A 77 -8.92 -4.66 -9.31
CA ASP A 77 -9.61 -3.43 -8.91
C ASP A 77 -9.97 -3.35 -7.42
N TRP A 78 -9.42 -4.24 -6.60
CA TRP A 78 -9.69 -4.36 -5.17
C TRP A 78 -11.14 -4.68 -4.80
N THR A 79 -11.91 -5.24 -5.73
CA THR A 79 -13.17 -5.90 -5.39
C THR A 79 -12.91 -7.30 -4.86
N PRO A 80 -13.70 -7.80 -3.88
CA PRO A 80 -13.54 -9.17 -3.39
C PRO A 80 -13.60 -10.18 -4.53
N SER A 81 -12.70 -11.16 -4.53
CA SER A 81 -12.74 -12.20 -5.55
C SER A 81 -13.84 -13.23 -5.22
N ILE A 82 -14.25 -13.96 -6.25
CA ILE A 82 -15.21 -15.06 -6.09
C ILE A 82 -14.59 -16.36 -5.60
N LEU A 83 -13.27 -16.38 -5.40
CA LEU A 83 -12.53 -17.56 -4.98
C LEU A 83 -12.89 -17.92 -3.54
N VAL A 84 -13.06 -19.22 -3.28
CA VAL A 84 -13.20 -19.72 -1.92
C VAL A 84 -11.81 -19.83 -1.28
N GLU A 85 -11.76 -19.73 0.04
CA GLU A 85 -10.51 -19.69 0.81
C GLU A 85 -9.51 -20.78 0.44
N SER A 86 -10.00 -22.03 0.30
CA SER A 86 -9.14 -23.16 -0.07
C SER A 86 -8.51 -23.07 -1.45
N GLU A 87 -8.94 -22.17 -2.32
CA GLU A 87 -8.34 -21.96 -3.65
C GLU A 87 -7.10 -21.07 -3.57
N TYR A 88 -7.10 -20.04 -2.73
CA TYR A 88 -6.00 -19.08 -2.64
C TYR A 88 -5.11 -19.25 -1.40
N LEU A 89 -5.58 -19.91 -0.34
CA LEU A 89 -4.86 -20.10 0.90
C LEU A 89 -4.61 -21.58 1.18
N ASN A 90 -3.44 -21.92 1.72
CA ASN A 90 -3.07 -23.24 2.18
C ASN A 90 -3.00 -23.24 3.71
N GLY A 91 -3.84 -24.07 4.36
CA GLY A 91 -3.93 -24.14 5.81
C GLY A 91 -5.21 -23.51 6.32
N PHE A 92 -5.13 -22.81 7.43
CA PHE A 92 -6.25 -22.18 8.12
C PHE A 92 -6.11 -20.66 8.10
N ASN A 93 -7.22 -19.99 8.00
CA ASN A 93 -7.41 -18.56 8.15
C ASN A 93 -7.95 -18.22 9.54
N GLU A 94 -8.17 -16.98 9.86
CA GLU A 94 -8.75 -16.53 11.14
C GLU A 94 -7.98 -17.10 12.36
N GLN A 95 -6.67 -16.91 12.35
CA GLN A 95 -5.78 -17.46 13.36
C GLN A 95 -5.21 -16.38 14.27
N ARG A 96 -4.98 -16.75 15.54
CA ARG A 96 -4.35 -15.86 16.52
C ARG A 96 -2.89 -15.58 16.16
N ILE A 97 -2.46 -14.32 16.30
CA ILE A 97 -1.07 -13.91 16.27
C ILE A 97 -0.42 -14.32 17.59
N ARG A 98 0.54 -15.23 17.52
CA ARG A 98 1.10 -15.85 18.72
C ARG A 98 2.43 -15.29 19.18
N TYR A 99 3.12 -14.60 18.27
CA TYR A 99 4.42 -14.04 18.59
C TYR A 99 4.27 -12.56 18.90
N TYR A 100 4.67 -12.20 20.11
CA TYR A 100 4.81 -10.82 20.55
C TYR A 100 5.93 -10.69 21.59
N GLU A 101 6.48 -9.51 21.67
CA GLU A 101 7.51 -9.14 22.66
C GLU A 101 7.11 -7.84 23.36
N ASN A 102 7.24 -7.83 24.68
CA ASN A 102 6.96 -6.65 25.47
C ASN A 102 8.19 -5.77 25.57
N SER A 103 8.00 -4.45 25.51
CA SER A 103 9.05 -3.48 25.76
C SER A 103 9.57 -3.60 27.19
N PHE A 104 10.86 -3.36 27.35
CA PHE A 104 11.49 -3.37 28.67
C PHE A 104 12.24 -2.05 28.90
N ASN A 105 12.00 -1.43 30.06
CA ASN A 105 12.67 -0.20 30.50
C ASN A 105 12.52 0.97 29.51
N THR A 106 11.31 1.16 28.98
CA THR A 106 10.93 2.25 28.10
C THR A 106 9.93 3.19 28.77
N PHE A 107 9.95 4.49 28.44
CA PHE A 107 8.99 5.46 28.97
C PHE A 107 7.55 5.13 28.56
N LYS A 108 7.34 4.76 27.30
CA LYS A 108 6.07 4.27 26.79
C LYS A 108 6.15 2.76 26.68
N MET A 109 5.36 2.08 27.46
CA MET A 109 5.24 0.62 27.34
C MET A 109 4.52 0.26 26.06
N TYR A 110 5.01 -0.74 25.37
CA TYR A 110 4.38 -1.27 24.16
C TYR A 110 4.62 -2.77 24.05
N SER A 111 3.76 -3.44 23.29
CA SER A 111 3.92 -4.82 22.87
C SER A 111 4.10 -4.87 21.37
N HIS A 112 5.18 -5.49 20.91
CA HIS A 112 5.49 -5.67 19.49
C HIS A 112 4.95 -7.00 19.01
N TYR A 113 4.02 -6.99 18.07
CA TYR A 113 3.41 -8.18 17.49
C TYR A 113 4.03 -8.49 16.13
N GLN A 114 4.27 -9.79 15.88
CA GLN A 114 4.82 -10.25 14.62
C GLN A 114 4.04 -11.45 14.09
N LEU A 115 3.63 -11.38 12.84
CA LEU A 115 3.03 -12.46 12.08
C LEU A 115 3.92 -12.82 10.90
N THR A 116 4.34 -14.07 10.84
CA THR A 116 5.09 -14.59 9.69
C THR A 116 4.24 -15.63 8.94
N ILE A 117 4.17 -15.52 7.62
CA ILE A 117 3.54 -16.48 6.71
C ILE A 117 4.56 -16.92 5.67
N PRO A 118 4.79 -18.21 5.48
CA PRO A 118 4.08 -19.37 6.07
C PRO A 118 4.37 -19.62 7.57
N ASN A 119 3.36 -20.14 8.27
CA ASN A 119 3.46 -20.61 9.63
C ASN A 119 2.76 -21.99 9.79
N ARG A 120 2.60 -22.47 11.01
CA ARG A 120 1.99 -23.81 11.25
C ARG A 120 0.52 -23.88 10.82
N GLN A 121 -0.24 -22.80 10.97
CA GLN A 121 -1.65 -22.71 10.65
C GLN A 121 -1.83 -22.32 9.19
N THR A 122 -1.32 -21.16 8.81
CA THR A 122 -1.36 -20.62 7.44
C THR A 122 -0.07 -20.97 6.73
N ARG A 123 -0.11 -22.03 5.92
CA ARG A 123 1.06 -22.62 5.26
C ARG A 123 1.51 -21.85 4.02
N GLY A 124 0.78 -20.81 3.63
CA GLY A 124 1.11 -19.91 2.53
C GLY A 124 -0.04 -19.63 1.60
N LEU A 125 0.24 -18.78 0.62
CA LEU A 125 -0.69 -18.41 -0.43
C LEU A 125 -0.43 -19.26 -1.69
N LYS A 126 -1.48 -19.55 -2.45
CA LYS A 126 -1.43 -20.46 -3.62
C LYS A 126 -1.47 -19.71 -4.94
N LEU A 127 -2.00 -18.49 -4.95
CA LEU A 127 -2.25 -17.71 -6.15
C LEU A 127 -1.58 -16.33 -6.05
N SER A 128 -1.22 -15.79 -7.19
CA SER A 128 -0.91 -14.37 -7.34
C SER A 128 -2.19 -13.55 -7.36
N GLY A 129 -2.11 -12.29 -6.95
CA GLY A 129 -3.23 -11.36 -6.92
C GLY A 129 -3.09 -10.31 -5.82
N ASN A 130 -4.16 -9.54 -5.65
CA ASN A 130 -4.29 -8.60 -4.56
C ASN A 130 -4.83 -9.32 -3.32
N TYR A 131 -4.34 -8.93 -2.17
CA TYR A 131 -4.74 -9.50 -0.88
C TYR A 131 -4.94 -8.39 0.15
N MET A 132 -5.82 -8.63 1.09
CA MET A 132 -5.97 -7.81 2.28
C MET A 132 -5.81 -8.67 3.51
N ILE A 133 -4.99 -8.22 4.45
CA ILE A 133 -4.95 -8.75 5.80
C ILE A 133 -5.81 -7.87 6.70
N THR A 134 -6.69 -8.49 7.46
CA THR A 134 -7.53 -7.87 8.47
C THR A 134 -7.07 -8.34 9.83
N ILE A 135 -6.89 -7.41 10.76
CA ILE A 135 -6.55 -7.71 12.15
C ILE A 135 -7.76 -7.42 13.01
N TYR A 136 -8.11 -8.39 13.85
CA TYR A 136 -9.23 -8.37 14.79
C TYR A 136 -8.72 -8.46 16.23
N ASN A 137 -9.48 -7.91 17.15
CA ASN A 137 -9.32 -8.19 18.58
C ASN A 137 -10.07 -9.47 18.99
N ASP A 138 -10.08 -9.79 20.28
CA ASP A 138 -10.76 -10.96 20.85
C ASP A 138 -12.29 -10.82 20.92
N ASP A 139 -12.83 -9.62 20.69
CA ASP A 139 -14.26 -9.35 20.55
C ASP A 139 -14.75 -9.41 19.08
N ASP A 140 -13.92 -9.90 18.15
CA ASP A 140 -14.16 -9.93 16.71
C ASP A 140 -14.35 -8.54 16.07
N GLU A 141 -13.85 -7.48 16.69
CA GLU A 141 -13.87 -6.14 16.12
C GLU A 141 -12.62 -5.91 15.26
N ILE A 142 -12.83 -5.27 14.11
CA ILE A 142 -11.73 -4.94 13.19
C ILE A 142 -10.89 -3.81 13.79
N GLU A 143 -9.63 -4.08 14.04
CA GLU A 143 -8.67 -3.08 14.49
C GLU A 143 -8.09 -2.27 13.32
N PHE A 144 -7.74 -2.95 12.24
CA PHE A 144 -7.29 -2.33 10.99
C PHE A 144 -7.15 -3.34 9.86
N THR A 145 -7.00 -2.82 8.64
CA THR A 145 -6.70 -3.65 7.47
C THR A 145 -5.48 -3.13 6.71
N ARG A 146 -4.77 -4.02 5.98
CA ARG A 146 -3.66 -3.64 5.10
C ARG A 146 -3.67 -4.42 3.81
N LYS A 147 -3.46 -3.71 2.72
CA LYS A 147 -3.35 -4.25 1.37
C LYS A 147 -1.95 -4.77 1.11
N PHE A 148 -1.84 -5.91 0.43
CA PHE A 148 -0.59 -6.41 -0.11
C PHE A 148 -0.82 -7.16 -1.42
N MET A 149 0.24 -7.43 -2.17
CA MET A 149 0.15 -8.06 -3.48
C MET A 149 1.12 -9.22 -3.60
N ILE A 150 0.66 -10.28 -4.23
CA ILE A 150 1.48 -11.44 -4.56
C ILE A 150 1.60 -11.51 -6.08
N PHE A 151 2.82 -11.59 -6.59
CA PHE A 151 3.06 -11.69 -8.02
C PHE A 151 3.78 -12.97 -8.41
N GLU A 152 3.65 -13.34 -9.68
CA GLU A 152 4.42 -14.38 -10.34
C GLU A 152 5.27 -13.76 -11.44
N ASP A 153 6.46 -14.27 -11.62
CA ASP A 153 7.48 -13.73 -12.53
C ASP A 153 7.24 -14.22 -13.98
N LEU A 154 6.07 -13.90 -14.52
CA LEU A 154 5.61 -14.36 -15.84
C LEU A 154 5.91 -13.35 -16.95
N THR A 155 6.26 -12.12 -16.58
CA THR A 155 6.50 -11.04 -17.53
C THR A 155 7.73 -10.22 -17.15
N ASN A 156 8.40 -9.66 -18.15
CA ASN A 156 9.42 -8.65 -17.93
C ASN A 156 8.79 -7.27 -18.13
N VAL A 157 8.94 -6.41 -17.14
CA VAL A 157 8.43 -5.03 -17.15
C VAL A 157 9.61 -4.07 -17.14
N GLY A 158 9.85 -3.42 -18.28
CA GLY A 158 10.82 -2.34 -18.38
C GLY A 158 10.13 -1.00 -18.12
N VAL A 159 10.71 -0.18 -17.24
CA VAL A 159 10.20 1.15 -16.90
C VAL A 159 11.27 2.19 -17.17
N ALA A 160 10.90 3.27 -17.85
CA ALA A 160 11.76 4.42 -18.03
C ALA A 160 11.06 5.70 -17.58
N ILE A 161 11.64 6.36 -16.57
CA ILE A 161 11.20 7.65 -16.08
C ILE A 161 11.85 8.73 -16.94
N ARG A 162 11.05 9.64 -17.48
CA ARG A 162 11.50 10.71 -18.36
C ARG A 162 10.91 12.05 -17.94
N ARG A 163 11.58 13.11 -18.31
CA ARG A 163 10.98 14.45 -18.27
C ARG A 163 9.69 14.47 -19.10
N SER A 164 8.66 15.17 -18.61
CA SER A 164 7.38 15.25 -19.33
C SER A 164 7.59 15.74 -20.76
N ARG A 165 6.88 15.08 -21.68
CA ARG A 165 6.76 15.53 -23.08
C ARG A 165 5.64 16.53 -23.30
N ASP A 166 4.81 16.77 -22.31
CA ASP A 166 3.83 17.85 -22.30
C ASP A 166 4.56 19.16 -22.02
N VAL A 167 4.59 20.05 -23.02
CA VAL A 167 5.32 21.32 -22.96
C VAL A 167 4.83 22.19 -21.80
N THR A 168 3.55 22.10 -21.45
CA THR A 168 2.96 22.85 -20.32
C THR A 168 3.57 22.46 -18.99
N PHE A 169 3.91 21.17 -18.82
CA PHE A 169 4.38 20.61 -17.56
C PHE A 169 5.79 20.02 -17.66
N VAL A 170 6.56 20.44 -18.64
CA VAL A 170 7.89 19.87 -18.92
C VAL A 170 8.88 20.01 -17.74
N ASN A 171 8.71 21.01 -16.89
CA ASN A 171 9.53 21.25 -15.70
C ASN A 171 8.90 20.73 -14.39
N GLU A 172 7.65 20.27 -14.43
CA GLU A 172 6.87 19.95 -13.23
C GLU A 172 6.51 18.46 -13.14
N LYS A 173 6.42 17.78 -14.30
CA LYS A 173 6.01 16.37 -14.36
C LYS A 173 7.09 15.45 -14.89
N GLN A 174 7.00 14.22 -14.46
CA GLN A 174 7.73 13.05 -14.98
C GLN A 174 6.75 12.16 -15.74
N SER A 175 7.14 11.70 -16.93
CA SER A 175 6.39 10.73 -17.72
C SER A 175 7.01 9.34 -17.56
N ILE A 176 6.18 8.33 -17.48
CA ILE A 176 6.57 6.94 -17.32
C ILE A 176 6.32 6.21 -18.64
N ASP A 177 7.39 5.72 -19.27
CA ASP A 177 7.29 4.80 -20.39
C ASP A 177 7.41 3.37 -19.88
N ILE A 178 6.54 2.48 -20.35
CA ILE A 178 6.50 1.07 -19.93
C ILE A 178 6.59 0.19 -21.18
N ALA A 179 7.41 -0.86 -21.08
CA ALA A 179 7.46 -1.95 -22.03
C ALA A 179 7.25 -3.27 -21.29
N ILE A 180 6.26 -4.05 -21.72
CA ILE A 180 5.95 -5.36 -21.12
C ILE A 180 6.15 -6.43 -22.17
N ASN A 181 6.91 -7.46 -21.85
CA ASN A 181 7.05 -8.64 -22.71
C ASN A 181 7.06 -9.92 -21.87
N SER A 182 6.81 -11.05 -22.51
CA SER A 182 6.90 -12.35 -21.86
C SER A 182 7.43 -13.40 -22.85
N SER A 183 8.29 -14.27 -22.33
CA SER A 183 8.72 -15.49 -23.04
C SER A 183 7.89 -16.73 -22.66
N THR A 184 7.13 -16.66 -21.58
CA THR A 184 6.39 -17.80 -21.01
C THR A 184 4.90 -17.76 -21.34
N ILE A 185 4.31 -16.59 -21.41
CA ILE A 185 2.89 -16.41 -21.73
C ILE A 185 2.70 -15.60 -23.01
N ARG A 186 1.62 -15.88 -23.73
CA ARG A 186 1.22 -15.11 -24.91
C ARG A 186 0.08 -14.17 -24.55
N PHE A 187 0.22 -12.90 -24.91
CA PHE A 187 -0.81 -11.89 -24.68
C PHE A 187 -1.90 -12.00 -25.76
N ASN A 188 -3.07 -12.50 -25.37
CA ASN A 188 -4.24 -12.57 -26.22
C ASN A 188 -5.16 -11.38 -25.95
N ASN A 189 -5.54 -10.62 -26.97
CA ASN A 189 -6.34 -9.40 -26.84
C ASN A 189 -5.85 -8.44 -25.71
N PRO A 190 -4.58 -8.03 -25.74
CA PRO A 190 -3.93 -7.37 -24.58
C PRO A 190 -4.58 -6.05 -24.17
N LYS A 191 -5.32 -5.38 -25.05
CA LYS A 191 -6.06 -4.16 -24.69
C LYS A 191 -7.19 -4.39 -23.68
N GLU A 192 -7.70 -5.62 -23.61
CA GLU A 192 -8.78 -5.99 -22.71
C GLU A 192 -8.29 -6.85 -21.54
N THR A 193 -7.30 -7.72 -21.80
CA THR A 193 -6.86 -8.72 -20.82
C THR A 193 -5.69 -8.26 -19.96
N ILE A 194 -4.89 -7.29 -20.43
CA ILE A 194 -3.75 -6.79 -19.67
C ILE A 194 -4.14 -5.49 -18.94
N LYS A 195 -4.00 -5.51 -17.64
CA LYS A 195 -4.17 -4.36 -16.75
C LYS A 195 -2.82 -3.92 -16.23
N THR A 196 -2.61 -2.61 -16.11
CA THR A 196 -1.40 -2.03 -15.56
C THR A 196 -1.73 -1.10 -14.41
N ALA A 197 -0.88 -1.08 -13.39
CA ALA A 197 -0.92 -0.08 -12.33
C ALA A 197 0.47 0.57 -12.21
N ILE A 198 0.52 1.90 -12.19
CA ILE A 198 1.73 2.66 -11.92
C ILE A 198 1.56 3.31 -10.56
N VAL A 199 2.40 2.92 -9.62
CA VAL A 199 2.36 3.42 -8.24
C VAL A 199 3.56 4.32 -8.02
N LYS A 200 3.32 5.55 -7.56
CA LYS A 200 4.36 6.49 -7.17
C LYS A 200 4.50 6.49 -5.65
N ASN A 201 5.74 6.36 -5.16
CA ASN A 201 6.08 6.45 -3.74
C ASN A 201 5.22 5.54 -2.85
N ASN A 202 4.96 4.33 -3.32
CA ASN A 202 4.15 3.33 -2.63
C ASN A 202 2.70 3.76 -2.30
N ASN A 203 2.21 4.84 -2.89
CA ASN A 203 0.86 5.35 -2.64
C ASN A 203 -0.15 4.76 -3.63
N LEU A 204 -0.89 3.74 -3.20
CA LEU A 204 -1.94 3.10 -4.00
C LEU A 204 -3.12 4.04 -4.31
N LYS A 205 -3.40 5.03 -3.45
CA LYS A 205 -4.52 5.96 -3.64
C LYS A 205 -4.32 6.88 -4.87
N THR A 206 -3.06 7.09 -5.28
CA THR A 206 -2.71 7.90 -6.45
C THR A 206 -2.21 7.07 -7.62
N ALA A 207 -2.40 5.76 -7.58
CA ALA A 207 -1.98 4.87 -8.65
C ALA A 207 -2.71 5.19 -9.96
N ILE A 208 -1.97 5.18 -11.06
CA ILE A 208 -2.55 5.26 -12.41
C ILE A 208 -2.85 3.85 -12.87
N THR A 209 -4.12 3.56 -13.06
CA THR A 209 -4.62 2.28 -13.56
C THR A 209 -5.23 2.45 -14.94
N ASP A 210 -5.70 1.36 -15.53
CA ASP A 210 -6.49 1.34 -16.78
C ASP A 210 -5.77 1.83 -18.04
N LEU A 211 -4.47 2.03 -18.03
CA LEU A 211 -3.73 2.30 -19.24
C LEU A 211 -3.75 1.09 -20.16
N LYS A 212 -4.08 1.33 -21.43
CA LYS A 212 -4.07 0.30 -22.47
C LYS A 212 -2.78 0.38 -23.28
N PRO A 213 -2.23 -0.74 -23.80
CA PRO A 213 -1.04 -0.66 -24.64
C PRO A 213 -1.32 0.18 -25.89
N GLN A 214 -0.46 1.17 -26.14
CA GLN A 214 -0.55 2.01 -27.34
C GLN A 214 -0.02 1.26 -28.56
N TYR A 215 1.03 0.50 -28.37
CA TYR A 215 1.64 -0.29 -29.45
C TYR A 215 1.74 -1.75 -29.00
N ILE A 216 1.45 -2.65 -29.92
CA ILE A 216 1.51 -4.10 -29.74
C ILE A 216 2.41 -4.63 -30.84
N LEU A 217 3.59 -5.09 -30.48
CA LEU A 217 4.63 -5.58 -31.38
C LEU A 217 4.90 -7.07 -31.11
N GLY A 218 4.08 -7.93 -31.71
CA GLY A 218 4.12 -9.35 -31.38
C GLY A 218 3.70 -9.62 -29.93
N ASN A 219 4.62 -10.07 -29.10
CA ASN A 219 4.41 -10.29 -27.67
C ASN A 219 5.02 -9.18 -26.77
N GLU A 220 5.23 -8.00 -27.34
CA GLU A 220 5.69 -6.82 -26.63
C GLU A 220 4.59 -5.73 -26.63
N LEU A 221 4.30 -5.19 -25.47
CA LEU A 221 3.33 -4.11 -25.26
C LEU A 221 4.07 -2.84 -24.84
N GLN A 222 3.77 -1.73 -25.50
CA GLN A 222 4.41 -0.44 -25.20
C GLN A 222 3.37 0.60 -24.79
N TYR A 223 3.70 1.33 -23.70
CA TYR A 223 2.94 2.42 -23.13
C TYR A 223 3.83 3.67 -23.11
N ARG A 224 3.58 4.63 -23.99
CA ARG A 224 4.37 5.85 -24.15
C ARG A 224 3.47 7.08 -24.14
N TYR A 225 2.65 7.15 -23.12
CA TYR A 225 1.69 8.26 -22.97
C TYR A 225 2.42 9.58 -22.64
N VAL A 226 1.83 10.69 -23.07
CA VAL A 226 2.37 12.02 -22.78
C VAL A 226 1.81 12.57 -21.48
N LYS A 227 0.52 12.36 -21.24
CA LYS A 227 -0.22 12.92 -20.10
C LYS A 227 -0.66 11.86 -19.10
N GLU A 228 -1.22 10.75 -19.60
CA GLU A 228 -1.94 9.76 -18.81
C GLU A 228 -1.01 8.94 -17.88
N SER A 229 0.25 8.73 -18.28
CA SER A 229 1.27 8.06 -17.46
C SER A 229 2.25 9.05 -16.86
N SER A 230 1.76 10.17 -16.32
CA SER A 230 2.64 11.18 -15.75
C SER A 230 2.24 11.58 -14.34
N PHE A 231 3.22 11.92 -13.54
CA PHE A 231 3.08 12.41 -12.17
C PHE A 231 3.76 13.76 -12.02
N PHE A 232 3.21 14.59 -11.16
CA PHE A 232 3.94 15.77 -10.71
C PHE A 232 5.18 15.31 -9.93
N GLY A 233 6.32 15.93 -10.18
CA GLY A 233 7.46 15.93 -9.29
C GLY A 233 7.09 16.69 -8.02
N GLY A 234 7.85 16.50 -6.96
CA GLY A 234 7.55 17.23 -5.72
C GLY A 234 8.60 17.02 -4.66
N ASN A 235 8.60 17.94 -3.72
CA ASN A 235 9.34 17.86 -2.47
C ASN A 235 8.42 17.23 -1.42
N GLU A 236 8.24 15.89 -1.46
CA GLU A 236 7.19 15.18 -0.72
C GLU A 236 7.56 14.89 0.72
N PHE A 237 8.86 14.95 1.05
CA PHE A 237 9.35 14.62 2.38
C PHE A 237 9.85 15.85 3.11
N PHE A 238 9.49 15.95 4.38
CA PHE A 238 10.14 16.83 5.32
C PHE A 238 11.26 16.07 5.99
N PHE A 239 12.38 16.75 6.22
CA PHE A 239 13.52 16.17 6.91
C PHE A 239 13.54 16.61 8.38
N PHE A 240 13.73 15.67 9.27
CA PHE A 240 13.92 15.88 10.69
C PHE A 240 14.97 14.89 11.22
N GLU A 241 15.86 15.35 12.04
CA GLU A 241 16.74 14.51 12.83
C GLU A 241 16.90 15.05 14.25
N ASN A 242 17.11 14.15 15.20
CA ASN A 242 17.38 14.46 16.62
C ASN A 242 18.52 13.61 17.19
N LYS A 243 19.52 13.32 16.37
CA LYS A 243 20.70 12.55 16.79
C LYS A 243 21.40 13.17 18.01
N GLU A 244 21.49 14.50 18.00
CA GLU A 244 21.96 15.25 19.15
C GLU A 244 20.75 15.77 19.93
N LEU A 245 20.46 15.11 21.06
CA LEU A 245 19.27 15.41 21.86
C LEU A 245 19.29 16.79 22.53
N ARG A 246 20.46 17.37 22.70
CA ARG A 246 20.66 18.60 23.47
C ARG A 246 20.93 19.83 22.62
N ALA A 247 21.13 19.64 21.33
CA ALA A 247 21.44 20.73 20.39
C ALA A 247 20.31 20.92 19.38
N ALA A 248 19.81 22.14 19.26
CA ALA A 248 18.87 22.50 18.21
C ALA A 248 19.56 22.48 16.84
N ASN A 249 18.89 21.97 15.83
CA ASN A 249 19.30 22.03 14.43
C ASN A 249 18.30 22.86 13.62
N ASN A 250 18.42 22.83 12.29
CA ASN A 250 17.59 23.66 11.40
C ASN A 250 16.07 23.39 11.47
N ALA A 251 15.65 22.23 11.99
CA ALA A 251 14.24 21.88 12.14
C ALA A 251 13.72 22.12 13.57
N ILE A 252 14.60 22.29 14.56
CA ILE A 252 14.26 22.41 15.97
C ILE A 252 14.31 23.88 16.39
N GLN A 253 13.19 24.41 16.86
CA GLN A 253 13.08 25.78 17.35
C GLN A 253 13.67 25.94 18.76
N TYR A 254 13.31 25.04 19.66
CA TYR A 254 13.88 24.94 20.99
C TYR A 254 13.69 23.53 21.56
N ILE A 255 14.45 23.24 22.61
CA ILE A 255 14.45 21.96 23.31
C ILE A 255 14.13 22.25 24.77
N ASP A 256 13.23 21.49 25.34
CA ASP A 256 12.93 21.49 26.75
C ASP A 256 13.29 20.15 27.38
N LEU A 257 13.70 20.16 28.62
CA LEU A 257 14.03 18.97 29.40
C LEU A 257 13.19 18.95 30.66
N ASP A 258 12.26 18.03 30.72
CA ASP A 258 11.56 17.64 31.93
C ASP A 258 11.95 16.19 32.25
N ASP A 259 11.05 15.23 32.22
CA ASP A 259 11.36 13.80 32.33
C ASP A 259 12.07 13.28 31.08
N ILE A 260 11.74 13.86 29.93
CA ILE A 260 12.35 13.55 28.61
C ILE A 260 12.72 14.85 27.88
N TYR A 261 13.59 14.73 26.86
CA TYR A 261 13.86 15.84 25.95
C TYR A 261 12.67 16.03 24.98
N SER A 262 12.00 17.17 25.10
CA SER A 262 10.93 17.58 24.19
C SER A 262 11.47 18.55 23.15
N HIS A 263 11.43 18.15 21.89
CA HIS A 263 11.85 18.96 20.75
C HIS A 263 10.65 19.69 20.14
N TYR A 264 10.67 21.01 20.17
CA TYR A 264 9.66 21.84 19.52
C TYR A 264 10.16 22.26 18.13
N LEU A 265 9.42 21.87 17.11
CA LEU A 265 9.85 22.05 15.72
C LEU A 265 9.36 23.39 15.17
N PHE A 266 10.10 23.95 14.22
CA PHE A 266 9.56 25.01 13.39
C PHE A 266 8.37 24.48 12.57
N THR A 267 7.40 25.38 12.31
CA THR A 267 6.28 25.02 11.42
C THR A 267 6.81 24.69 10.03
N ASN A 268 6.44 23.53 9.52
CA ASN A 268 6.74 23.15 8.15
C ASN A 268 5.92 24.00 7.17
N ILE A 269 6.59 24.53 6.15
CA ILE A 269 5.96 25.27 5.05
C ILE A 269 5.78 24.29 3.89
N SER A 270 4.64 24.40 3.17
CA SER A 270 4.43 23.62 1.95
C SER A 270 5.60 23.79 0.99
N ARG A 271 6.11 22.68 0.49
CA ARG A 271 7.22 22.68 -0.45
C ARG A 271 6.76 22.54 -1.91
N ALA A 272 5.44 22.54 -2.16
CA ALA A 272 4.89 22.37 -3.50
C ALA A 272 5.39 23.41 -4.49
N ASP A 273 5.56 24.66 -4.02
CA ASP A 273 5.99 25.78 -4.85
C ASP A 273 7.48 26.13 -4.68
N LEU A 274 8.23 25.34 -3.94
CA LEU A 274 9.67 25.54 -3.76
C LEU A 274 10.46 24.77 -4.82
N PRO A 275 11.67 25.26 -5.18
CA PRO A 275 12.57 24.50 -6.04
C PRO A 275 12.83 23.11 -5.48
N TYR A 276 12.81 22.10 -6.36
CA TYR A 276 13.13 20.74 -5.97
C TYR A 276 14.57 20.64 -5.45
N THR A 277 14.70 20.12 -4.24
CA THR A 277 15.99 19.77 -3.66
C THR A 277 16.03 18.29 -3.39
N TYR A 278 17.05 17.62 -3.91
CA TYR A 278 17.26 16.21 -3.66
C TYR A 278 17.90 16.02 -2.29
N ASN A 279 17.22 15.30 -1.42
CA ASN A 279 17.81 14.69 -0.25
C ASN A 279 17.69 13.16 -0.39
N HIS A 280 18.74 12.45 -0.02
CA HIS A 280 18.70 11.00 -0.07
C HIS A 280 17.63 10.49 0.90
N ASP A 281 16.68 9.71 0.38
CA ASP A 281 15.70 9.03 1.22
C ASP A 281 16.38 7.82 1.87
N ILE A 282 16.40 7.80 3.18
CA ILE A 282 17.01 6.74 3.97
C ILE A 282 16.01 5.65 4.38
N ASN A 283 14.72 5.76 3.95
CA ASN A 283 13.66 4.76 4.18
C ASN A 283 13.59 4.30 5.66
N GLY A 284 13.71 5.25 6.59
CA GLY A 284 13.71 4.97 8.02
C GLY A 284 15.01 4.38 8.58
N ASN A 285 16.03 4.17 7.76
CA ASN A 285 17.36 3.85 8.26
C ASN A 285 18.02 5.07 8.94
N PHE A 286 18.95 4.79 9.82
CA PHE A 286 19.56 5.83 10.65
C PHE A 286 21.08 5.74 10.62
#